data_edd8fb0e9e3e7315ecc925c734b68a68
#
_entry.id   edd8fb0e9e3e7315ecc925c734b68a68
#
_cell.length_a   1.000
_cell.length_b   1.000
_cell.length_c   1.000
_cell.angle_alpha   90.00
_cell.angle_beta   90.00
_cell.angle_gamma   90.00
#
_symmetry.space_group_name_H-M   'P 1'
#
loop_
_entity.id
_entity.type
_entity.pdbx_description
1 polymer ?
#
loop_
_entity_poly.entity_id
_entity_poly.type
_entity_poly.pdbx_seq_one_letter_code
_entity_poly.pdbx_strand_id
1 'polypeptide(L)'
;MSVRLGVLGCADIALRRILPSAAGLPGVRITAIASRQRGKAEKAAATFGCDAVEGYQRLLDRDDVDAVYIPLPPGLHAEWVRRALAAGKHVLAEKPLTTSLEDSAAAVDQAARAGLVLRENYMFVHHAQHGKVRALLDEGAIGDLRGLSAAFSIPRRPGTDFRYAASLGGGALLDVGGYPLRLASHLLGPLRVVGASRQHDVGLGVDISGDALLRRDDGVAAHLSFGLDHAYVARYEVVGTTGRITVDRAYSPPADLTPMIALHRAGGVETVALDPDDQCANTLTAFVEDVRANVATTDDAIVTQARLLDEIRAGQLSTS
;
A
#
# COMPACT_ATOMS: atom_id res chain seq x y z
N MET A 1 -2.19 -18.84 19.43
CA MET A 1 -2.06 -17.63 20.29
C MET A 1 -2.40 -16.40 19.46
N SER A 2 -2.95 -15.33 20.09
CA SER A 2 -3.20 -14.07 19.40
C SER A 2 -1.93 -13.24 19.29
N VAL A 3 -1.71 -12.59 18.15
CA VAL A 3 -0.63 -11.60 17.97
C VAL A 3 -1.02 -10.32 18.73
N ARG A 4 -0.16 -9.87 19.63
CA ARG A 4 -0.34 -8.68 20.45
C ARG A 4 0.15 -7.47 19.68
N LEU A 5 -0.80 -6.67 19.16
CA LEU A 5 -0.55 -5.57 18.24
C LEU A 5 -0.47 -4.23 18.97
N GLY A 6 0.66 -3.54 18.85
CA GLY A 6 0.82 -2.14 19.22
C GLY A 6 0.61 -1.22 18.01
N VAL A 7 0.21 0.02 18.22
CA VAL A 7 -0.03 1.00 17.15
C VAL A 7 0.78 2.27 17.39
N LEU A 8 1.62 2.65 16.45
CA LEU A 8 2.45 3.86 16.52
C LEU A 8 1.77 5.02 15.78
N GLY A 9 0.81 5.68 16.41
CA GLY A 9 0.10 6.81 15.86
C GLY A 9 -1.41 6.65 15.84
N CYS A 10 -2.10 7.78 15.70
CA CYS A 10 -3.57 7.86 15.69
C CYS A 10 -4.05 8.45 14.37
N ALA A 11 -3.53 7.95 13.24
CA ALA A 11 -3.94 8.40 11.91
C ALA A 11 -5.37 7.93 11.56
N ASP A 12 -6.07 8.70 10.72
CA ASP A 12 -7.43 8.40 10.29
C ASP A 12 -7.58 6.99 9.71
N ILE A 13 -6.60 6.54 8.90
CA ILE A 13 -6.62 5.20 8.31
C ILE A 13 -6.59 4.12 9.38
N ALA A 14 -5.81 4.31 10.43
CA ALA A 14 -5.78 3.40 11.57
C ALA A 14 -7.14 3.34 12.26
N LEU A 15 -7.65 4.49 12.68
CA LEU A 15 -8.84 4.56 13.55
C LEU A 15 -10.13 4.18 12.81
N ARG A 16 -10.22 4.45 11.49
CA ARG A 16 -11.44 4.24 10.71
C ARG A 16 -11.48 2.93 9.93
N ARG A 17 -10.33 2.31 9.64
CA ARG A 17 -10.25 1.16 8.76
C ARG A 17 -9.54 -0.01 9.42
N ILE A 18 -8.26 0.13 9.73
CA ILE A 18 -7.41 -0.98 10.18
C ILE A 18 -7.79 -1.48 11.58
N LEU A 19 -7.96 -0.60 12.56
CA LEU A 19 -8.25 -1.02 13.94
C LEU A 19 -9.66 -1.58 14.11
N PRO A 20 -10.73 -1.07 13.46
CA PRO A 20 -12.02 -1.74 13.46
C PRO A 20 -11.95 -3.16 12.89
N SER A 21 -11.27 -3.37 11.76
CA SER A 21 -11.06 -4.71 11.19
C SER A 21 -10.23 -5.59 12.13
N ALA A 22 -9.15 -5.06 12.74
CA ALA A 22 -8.32 -5.79 13.71
C ALA A 22 -9.11 -6.24 14.95
N ALA A 23 -10.00 -5.39 15.46
CA ALA A 23 -10.82 -5.72 16.63
C ALA A 23 -11.81 -6.87 16.37
N GLY A 24 -12.21 -7.07 15.11
CA GLY A 24 -13.09 -8.17 14.69
C GLY A 24 -12.37 -9.47 14.33
N LEU A 25 -11.04 -9.46 14.24
CA LEU A 25 -10.27 -10.60 13.74
C LEU A 25 -9.87 -11.58 14.86
N PRO A 26 -10.22 -12.88 14.76
CA PRO A 26 -9.67 -13.91 15.60
C PRO A 26 -8.16 -13.99 15.44
N GLY A 27 -7.43 -13.77 16.53
CA GLY A 27 -5.97 -13.92 16.50
C GLY A 27 -5.18 -12.63 16.45
N VAL A 28 -5.84 -11.49 16.49
CA VAL A 28 -5.25 -10.18 16.77
C VAL A 28 -5.78 -9.66 18.10
N ARG A 29 -4.91 -9.06 18.90
CA ARG A 29 -5.28 -8.31 20.09
C ARG A 29 -4.60 -6.95 20.05
N ILE A 30 -5.37 -5.90 19.95
CA ILE A 30 -4.84 -4.53 20.09
C ILE A 30 -4.46 -4.34 21.57
N THR A 31 -3.16 -4.21 21.83
CA THR A 31 -2.61 -4.14 23.20
C THR A 31 -2.41 -2.69 23.64
N ALA A 32 -1.88 -1.85 22.77
CA ALA A 32 -1.60 -0.46 23.09
C ALA A 32 -1.61 0.44 21.86
N ILE A 33 -2.00 1.70 22.05
CA ILE A 33 -1.92 2.75 21.03
C ILE A 33 -1.04 3.88 21.56
N ALA A 34 0.02 4.23 20.81
CA ALA A 34 0.94 5.28 21.17
C ALA A 34 0.70 6.57 20.35
N SER A 35 0.89 7.71 21.00
CA SER A 35 0.92 9.01 20.36
C SER A 35 1.95 9.91 21.04
N ARG A 36 2.47 10.92 20.31
CA ARG A 36 3.29 12.00 20.89
C ARG A 36 2.48 12.90 21.82
N GLN A 37 1.16 12.84 21.74
CA GLN A 37 0.22 13.60 22.57
C GLN A 37 -0.61 12.61 23.38
N ARG A 38 -0.46 12.62 24.71
CA ARG A 38 -1.14 11.71 25.62
C ARG A 38 -2.65 11.65 25.40
N GLY A 39 -3.33 12.78 25.32
CA GLY A 39 -4.78 12.81 25.13
C GLY A 39 -5.28 12.22 23.81
N LYS A 40 -4.47 12.24 22.76
CA LYS A 40 -4.80 11.53 21.51
C LYS A 40 -4.69 10.01 21.67
N ALA A 41 -3.68 9.54 22.39
CA ALA A 41 -3.52 8.13 22.68
C ALA A 41 -4.68 7.63 23.57
N GLU A 42 -5.04 8.36 24.63
CA GLU A 42 -6.13 8.02 25.55
C GLU A 42 -7.48 7.93 24.83
N LYS A 43 -7.79 8.92 23.97
CA LYS A 43 -9.04 8.89 23.18
C LYS A 43 -9.11 7.68 22.24
N ALA A 44 -8.03 7.38 21.54
CA ALA A 44 -7.98 6.24 20.63
C ALA A 44 -8.05 4.91 21.39
N ALA A 45 -7.27 4.78 22.46
CA ALA A 45 -7.22 3.57 23.29
C ALA A 45 -8.56 3.24 23.94
N ALA A 46 -9.30 4.25 24.42
CA ALA A 46 -10.64 4.08 24.97
C ALA A 46 -11.63 3.47 23.96
N THR A 47 -11.48 3.81 22.65
CA THR A 47 -12.34 3.27 21.61
C THR A 47 -12.12 1.76 21.39
N PHE A 48 -10.89 1.30 21.54
CA PHE A 48 -10.51 -0.10 21.25
C PHE A 48 -10.24 -0.95 22.51
N GLY A 49 -10.46 -0.40 23.70
CA GLY A 49 -10.30 -1.14 24.94
C GLY A 49 -8.86 -1.60 25.23
N CYS A 50 -7.88 -0.76 24.92
CA CYS A 50 -6.47 -1.06 25.07
C CYS A 50 -5.72 0.04 25.85
N ASP A 51 -4.41 -0.12 26.06
CA ASP A 51 -3.60 0.83 26.78
C ASP A 51 -3.25 2.06 25.95
N ALA A 52 -3.22 3.24 26.57
CA ALA A 52 -2.72 4.48 26.00
C ALA A 52 -1.26 4.71 26.39
N VAL A 53 -0.40 4.94 25.40
CA VAL A 53 1.04 5.18 25.61
C VAL A 53 1.44 6.54 25.06
N GLU A 54 2.12 7.35 25.87
CA GLU A 54 2.73 8.58 25.40
C GLU A 54 4.18 8.32 24.94
N GLY A 55 4.42 8.59 23.65
CA GLY A 55 5.73 8.34 23.01
C GLY A 55 5.86 6.95 22.39
N TYR A 56 6.33 6.93 21.14
CA TYR A 56 6.40 5.70 20.34
C TYR A 56 7.43 4.71 20.90
N GLN A 57 8.59 5.19 21.39
CA GLN A 57 9.62 4.33 21.96
C GLN A 57 9.11 3.54 23.17
N ARG A 58 8.33 4.17 24.04
CA ARG A 58 7.76 3.48 25.20
C ARG A 58 6.83 2.32 24.85
N LEU A 59 6.16 2.41 23.68
CA LEU A 59 5.38 1.28 23.19
C LEU A 59 6.30 0.16 22.69
N LEU A 60 7.38 0.50 21.98
CA LEU A 60 8.35 -0.49 21.51
C LEU A 60 9.07 -1.22 22.65
N ASP A 61 9.25 -0.56 23.79
CA ASP A 61 9.90 -1.13 24.99
C ASP A 61 9.00 -2.13 25.77
N ARG A 62 7.74 -2.33 25.33
CA ARG A 62 6.80 -3.23 26.01
C ARG A 62 7.02 -4.68 25.65
N ASP A 63 7.08 -5.57 26.65
CA ASP A 63 7.20 -7.03 26.47
C ASP A 63 5.88 -7.70 26.07
N ASP A 64 4.74 -7.01 26.26
CA ASP A 64 3.42 -7.49 25.89
C ASP A 64 2.95 -7.06 24.50
N VAL A 65 3.87 -6.60 23.65
CA VAL A 65 3.66 -6.27 22.23
C VAL A 65 4.55 -7.17 21.36
N ASP A 66 3.95 -7.93 20.45
CA ASP A 66 4.67 -8.81 19.50
C ASP A 66 4.96 -8.11 18.17
N ALA A 67 3.98 -7.33 17.72
CA ALA A 67 4.00 -6.68 16.42
C ALA A 67 3.52 -5.23 16.53
N VAL A 68 3.93 -4.39 15.60
CA VAL A 68 3.48 -3.01 15.54
C VAL A 68 2.90 -2.66 14.17
N TYR A 69 1.82 -1.89 14.19
CA TYR A 69 1.29 -1.19 13.03
C TYR A 69 1.75 0.27 13.06
N ILE A 70 2.31 0.76 11.93
CA ILE A 70 2.92 2.10 11.83
C ILE A 70 2.16 2.96 10.81
N PRO A 71 1.06 3.64 11.22
CA PRO A 71 0.32 4.58 10.37
C PRO A 71 0.83 6.02 10.49
N LEU A 72 2.11 6.21 10.44
CA LEU A 72 2.75 7.55 10.47
C LEU A 72 2.82 8.16 9.05
N PRO A 73 3.12 9.46 8.90
CA PRO A 73 3.51 10.02 7.62
C PRO A 73 4.78 9.34 7.06
N PRO A 74 4.89 9.16 5.73
CA PRO A 74 5.99 8.39 5.10
C PRO A 74 7.40 8.82 5.51
N GLY A 75 7.63 10.14 5.69
CA GLY A 75 8.93 10.66 6.11
C GLY A 75 9.39 10.22 7.50
N LEU A 76 8.50 9.61 8.30
CA LEU A 76 8.83 9.07 9.62
C LEU A 76 8.98 7.54 9.62
N HIS A 77 8.64 6.88 8.52
CA HIS A 77 8.61 5.41 8.49
C HIS A 77 10.00 4.80 8.68
N ALA A 78 11.01 5.29 7.96
CA ALA A 78 12.37 4.73 8.02
C ALA A 78 12.90 4.66 9.46
N GLU A 79 12.73 5.73 10.23
CA GLU A 79 13.14 5.76 11.64
C GLU A 79 12.37 4.74 12.48
N TRP A 80 11.03 4.76 12.42
CA TRP A 80 10.21 3.97 13.32
C TRP A 80 10.15 2.50 12.94
N VAL A 81 10.23 2.15 11.65
CA VAL A 81 10.41 0.77 11.18
C VAL A 81 11.73 0.21 11.71
N ARG A 82 12.84 0.94 11.52
CA ARG A 82 14.17 0.51 12.00
C ARG A 82 14.20 0.31 13.52
N ARG A 83 13.59 1.23 14.29
CA ARG A 83 13.51 1.12 15.76
C ARG A 83 12.63 -0.05 16.20
N ALA A 84 11.50 -0.29 15.54
CA ALA A 84 10.60 -1.40 15.84
C ALA A 84 11.30 -2.75 15.60
N LEU A 85 11.97 -2.90 14.46
CA LEU A 85 12.76 -4.10 14.15
C LEU A 85 13.92 -4.30 15.15
N ALA A 86 14.61 -3.21 15.55
CA ALA A 86 15.66 -3.28 16.56
C ALA A 86 15.15 -3.68 17.95
N ALA A 87 13.87 -3.37 18.26
CA ALA A 87 13.19 -3.78 19.48
C ALA A 87 12.59 -5.21 19.38
N GLY A 88 12.87 -5.96 18.31
CA GLY A 88 12.39 -7.32 18.10
C GLY A 88 10.90 -7.41 17.75
N LYS A 89 10.29 -6.34 17.22
CA LYS A 89 8.88 -6.34 16.85
C LYS A 89 8.69 -6.63 15.37
N HIS A 90 7.72 -7.50 15.04
CA HIS A 90 7.21 -7.60 13.68
C HIS A 90 6.54 -6.29 13.26
N VAL A 91 6.59 -5.93 11.97
CA VAL A 91 6.16 -4.61 11.50
C VAL A 91 5.18 -4.73 10.33
N LEU A 92 4.01 -4.10 10.49
CA LEU A 92 3.12 -3.71 9.39
C LEU A 92 3.19 -2.18 9.29
N ALA A 93 3.80 -1.64 8.25
CA ALA A 93 3.90 -0.20 8.05
C ALA A 93 3.00 0.28 6.92
N GLU A 94 2.44 1.49 7.05
CA GLU A 94 1.72 2.12 5.94
C GLU A 94 2.64 2.35 4.73
N LYS A 95 2.00 2.43 3.60
CA LYS A 95 2.66 2.69 2.31
C LYS A 95 2.99 4.20 2.11
N PRO A 96 4.06 4.53 1.39
CA PRO A 96 5.16 3.63 1.04
C PRO A 96 5.95 3.23 2.29
N LEU A 97 6.63 2.08 2.25
CA LEU A 97 7.39 1.60 3.41
C LEU A 97 8.35 2.66 3.92
N THR A 98 9.09 3.30 3.01
CA THR A 98 9.92 4.48 3.26
C THR A 98 9.86 5.42 2.06
N THR A 99 10.57 6.54 2.13
CA THR A 99 10.62 7.52 1.04
C THR A 99 11.79 7.31 0.07
N SER A 100 12.63 6.26 0.27
CA SER A 100 13.79 5.95 -0.59
C SER A 100 13.99 4.44 -0.76
N LEU A 101 14.64 4.05 -1.86
CA LEU A 101 15.08 2.67 -2.08
C LEU A 101 16.08 2.22 -1.01
N GLU A 102 17.04 3.08 -0.64
CA GLU A 102 18.08 2.77 0.33
C GLU A 102 17.48 2.38 1.69
N ASP A 103 16.58 3.21 2.23
CA ASP A 103 15.94 2.94 3.52
C ASP A 103 15.02 1.71 3.47
N SER A 104 14.32 1.51 2.34
CA SER A 104 13.45 0.34 2.17
C SER A 104 14.25 -0.96 2.12
N ALA A 105 15.33 -0.98 1.35
CA ALA A 105 16.23 -2.14 1.25
C ALA A 105 16.91 -2.43 2.60
N ALA A 106 17.37 -1.39 3.31
CA ALA A 106 17.98 -1.54 4.64
C ALA A 106 16.97 -2.10 5.67
N ALA A 107 15.69 -1.69 5.60
CA ALA A 107 14.65 -2.21 6.50
C ALA A 107 14.33 -3.68 6.21
N VAL A 108 14.21 -4.08 4.94
CA VAL A 108 14.00 -5.49 4.53
C VAL A 108 15.17 -6.35 5.00
N ASP A 109 16.39 -5.91 4.77
CA ASP A 109 17.62 -6.54 5.21
C ASP A 109 17.69 -6.71 6.74
N GLN A 110 17.31 -5.68 7.50
CA GLN A 110 17.26 -5.73 8.96
C GLN A 110 16.20 -6.74 9.44
N ALA A 111 15.01 -6.75 8.85
CA ALA A 111 13.95 -7.68 9.18
C ALA A 111 14.38 -9.13 8.91
N ALA A 112 14.98 -9.40 7.74
CA ALA A 112 15.50 -10.72 7.38
C ALA A 112 16.55 -11.24 8.36
N ARG A 113 17.55 -10.40 8.72
CA ARG A 113 18.60 -10.76 9.69
C ARG A 113 18.04 -11.01 11.09
N ALA A 114 16.98 -10.31 11.47
CA ALA A 114 16.35 -10.47 12.78
C ALA A 114 15.32 -11.61 12.84
N GLY A 115 15.01 -12.26 11.71
CA GLY A 115 13.94 -13.26 11.61
C GLY A 115 12.54 -12.67 11.85
N LEU A 116 12.34 -11.39 11.51
CA LEU A 116 11.09 -10.68 11.74
C LEU A 116 10.29 -10.49 10.46
N VAL A 117 8.97 -10.44 10.62
CA VAL A 117 8.06 -10.09 9.52
C VAL A 117 8.03 -8.57 9.36
N LEU A 118 8.24 -8.10 8.12
CA LEU A 118 8.04 -6.71 7.70
C LEU A 118 7.11 -6.71 6.50
N ARG A 119 5.99 -5.96 6.58
CA ARG A 119 5.01 -5.80 5.49
C ARG A 119 4.74 -4.33 5.21
N GLU A 120 4.67 -3.98 3.93
CA GLU A 120 4.21 -2.71 3.42
C GLU A 120 2.71 -2.78 3.12
N ASN A 121 1.90 -1.88 3.69
CA ASN A 121 0.45 -1.98 3.66
C ASN A 121 -0.19 -1.42 2.39
N TYR A 122 0.11 -1.99 1.22
CA TYR A 122 -0.74 -1.86 0.04
C TYR A 122 -1.91 -2.84 0.14
N MET A 123 -2.83 -2.60 1.06
CA MET A 123 -3.91 -3.54 1.42
C MET A 123 -4.75 -4.01 0.23
N PHE A 124 -4.86 -3.21 -0.83
CA PHE A 124 -5.68 -3.54 -2.00
C PHE A 124 -5.24 -4.82 -2.70
N VAL A 125 -3.95 -5.19 -2.66
CA VAL A 125 -3.46 -6.43 -3.30
C VAL A 125 -4.08 -7.70 -2.69
N HIS A 126 -4.61 -7.59 -1.47
CA HIS A 126 -5.31 -8.66 -0.77
C HIS A 126 -6.82 -8.68 -1.03
N HIS A 127 -7.36 -7.75 -1.84
CA HIS A 127 -8.78 -7.73 -2.19
C HIS A 127 -9.09 -8.76 -3.27
N ALA A 128 -10.16 -9.53 -3.08
CA ALA A 128 -10.57 -10.64 -3.95
C ALA A 128 -10.70 -10.27 -5.44
N GLN A 129 -11.05 -9.01 -5.75
CA GLN A 129 -11.15 -8.55 -7.15
C GLN A 129 -9.86 -8.72 -7.94
N HIS A 130 -8.68 -8.49 -7.33
CA HIS A 130 -7.39 -8.61 -8.02
C HIS A 130 -6.98 -10.06 -8.20
N GLY A 131 -7.32 -10.91 -7.24
CA GLY A 131 -7.18 -12.37 -7.39
C GLY A 131 -8.03 -12.93 -8.53
N LYS A 132 -9.29 -12.44 -8.67
CA LYS A 132 -10.16 -12.84 -9.78
C LYS A 132 -9.63 -12.34 -11.13
N VAL A 133 -9.14 -11.10 -11.22
CA VAL A 133 -8.51 -10.61 -12.46
C VAL A 133 -7.30 -11.45 -12.83
N ARG A 134 -6.43 -11.79 -11.88
CA ARG A 134 -5.29 -12.68 -12.13
C ARG A 134 -5.75 -14.03 -12.67
N ALA A 135 -6.74 -14.67 -12.03
CA ALA A 135 -7.29 -15.94 -12.51
C ALA A 135 -7.82 -15.84 -13.95
N LEU A 136 -8.54 -14.77 -14.29
CA LEU A 136 -9.01 -14.53 -15.65
C LEU A 136 -7.85 -14.36 -16.66
N LEU A 137 -6.75 -13.72 -16.27
CA LEU A 137 -5.55 -13.60 -17.10
C LEU A 137 -4.87 -14.97 -17.31
N ASP A 138 -4.72 -15.75 -16.24
CA ASP A 138 -4.11 -17.08 -16.26
C ASP A 138 -4.94 -18.08 -17.08
N GLU A 139 -6.27 -17.93 -17.08
CA GLU A 139 -7.23 -18.70 -17.90
C GLU A 139 -7.23 -18.26 -19.38
N GLY A 140 -6.49 -17.21 -19.74
CA GLY A 140 -6.44 -16.66 -21.11
C GLY A 140 -7.72 -15.95 -21.54
N ALA A 141 -8.53 -15.44 -20.61
CA ALA A 141 -9.84 -14.85 -20.86
C ALA A 141 -9.84 -13.69 -21.86
N ILE A 142 -8.70 -13.02 -22.07
CA ILE A 142 -8.49 -11.92 -23.03
C ILE A 142 -7.38 -12.24 -24.06
N GLY A 143 -6.93 -13.49 -24.15
CA GLY A 143 -5.80 -13.89 -24.99
C GLY A 143 -4.46 -13.42 -24.43
N ASP A 144 -3.46 -13.23 -25.33
CA ASP A 144 -2.14 -12.76 -24.92
C ASP A 144 -2.20 -11.32 -24.41
N LEU A 145 -1.57 -11.08 -23.28
CA LEU A 145 -1.48 -9.75 -22.67
C LEU A 145 -0.75 -8.75 -23.57
N ARG A 146 -1.28 -7.54 -23.71
CA ARG A 146 -0.71 -6.45 -24.54
C ARG A 146 -0.39 -5.20 -23.73
N GLY A 147 -1.16 -4.88 -22.69
CA GLY A 147 -0.91 -3.70 -21.90
C GLY A 147 -1.81 -3.55 -20.67
N LEU A 148 -1.45 -2.61 -19.83
CA LEU A 148 -2.20 -2.19 -18.67
C LEU A 148 -2.24 -0.67 -18.62
N SER A 149 -3.41 -0.09 -18.32
CA SER A 149 -3.55 1.32 -17.96
C SER A 149 -4.16 1.40 -16.57
N ALA A 150 -3.56 2.17 -15.67
CA ALA A 150 -4.04 2.32 -14.30
C ALA A 150 -3.95 3.77 -13.83
N ALA A 151 -4.99 4.22 -13.11
CA ALA A 151 -5.07 5.59 -12.63
C ALA A 151 -5.56 5.65 -11.18
N PHE A 152 -4.90 6.48 -10.37
CA PHE A 152 -5.38 6.85 -9.05
C PHE A 152 -5.22 8.34 -8.80
N SER A 153 -6.35 9.02 -8.59
CA SER A 153 -6.38 10.44 -8.28
C SER A 153 -7.42 10.74 -7.21
N ILE A 154 -7.12 11.76 -6.42
CA ILE A 154 -8.04 12.23 -5.37
C ILE A 154 -8.23 13.75 -5.47
N PRO A 155 -9.37 14.27 -4.99
CA PRO A 155 -9.59 15.71 -4.88
C PRO A 155 -8.60 16.38 -3.93
N ARG A 156 -8.34 17.65 -4.18
CA ARG A 156 -7.47 18.49 -3.35
C ARG A 156 -7.87 18.41 -1.88
N ARG A 157 -6.88 18.24 -1.02
CA ARG A 157 -7.03 18.24 0.43
C ARG A 157 -6.75 19.65 0.98
N PRO A 158 -7.13 19.96 2.24
CA PRO A 158 -6.70 21.19 2.89
C PRO A 158 -5.18 21.36 2.85
N GLY A 159 -4.69 22.60 2.67
CA GLY A 159 -3.25 22.89 2.52
C GLY A 159 -2.38 22.49 3.72
N THR A 160 -2.99 22.20 4.87
CA THR A 160 -2.30 21.68 6.08
C THR A 160 -2.15 20.17 6.10
N ASP A 161 -2.63 19.47 5.06
CA ASP A 161 -2.49 18.00 4.96
C ASP A 161 -1.02 17.62 4.74
N PHE A 162 -0.56 16.56 5.40
CA PHE A 162 0.82 16.08 5.32
C PHE A 162 1.27 15.75 3.89
N ARG A 163 0.32 15.44 3.00
CA ARG A 163 0.57 15.18 1.56
C ARG A 163 1.22 16.34 0.85
N TYR A 164 1.09 17.54 1.38
CA TYR A 164 1.72 18.76 0.86
C TYR A 164 2.98 19.19 1.64
N ALA A 165 3.45 18.34 2.56
CA ALA A 165 4.65 18.59 3.34
C ALA A 165 5.81 17.70 2.87
N ALA A 166 6.77 18.25 2.13
CA ALA A 166 7.93 17.51 1.62
C ALA A 166 8.71 16.81 2.74
N SER A 167 8.88 17.47 3.90
CA SER A 167 9.57 16.90 5.07
C SER A 167 8.88 15.70 5.71
N LEU A 168 7.59 15.49 5.39
CA LEU A 168 6.81 14.33 5.84
C LEU A 168 6.65 13.26 4.76
N GLY A 169 7.38 13.38 3.64
CA GLY A 169 7.26 12.46 2.51
C GLY A 169 5.98 12.70 1.70
N GLY A 170 5.53 13.96 1.59
CA GLY A 170 4.40 14.37 0.77
C GLY A 170 4.69 14.23 -0.73
N GLY A 171 3.65 14.44 -1.52
CA GLY A 171 3.68 14.37 -2.99
C GLY A 171 2.78 13.27 -3.55
N ALA A 172 2.33 13.50 -4.78
CA ALA A 172 1.39 12.62 -5.47
C ALA A 172 2.00 11.25 -5.77
N LEU A 173 3.27 11.19 -6.16
CA LEU A 173 3.95 9.94 -6.46
C LEU A 173 3.94 8.99 -5.26
N LEU A 174 4.33 9.47 -4.08
CA LEU A 174 4.42 8.64 -2.87
C LEU A 174 3.05 8.32 -2.28
N ASP A 175 2.08 9.25 -2.36
CA ASP A 175 0.77 9.00 -1.75
C ASP A 175 -0.16 8.18 -2.64
N VAL A 176 -0.38 8.59 -3.89
CA VAL A 176 -1.34 7.94 -4.80
C VAL A 176 -0.67 7.22 -5.97
N GLY A 177 0.50 7.66 -6.46
CA GLY A 177 1.21 7.04 -7.59
C GLY A 177 1.72 5.63 -7.29
N GLY A 178 2.04 5.35 -6.04
CA GLY A 178 2.45 4.02 -5.61
C GLY A 178 1.38 2.93 -5.82
N TYR A 179 0.09 3.27 -5.82
CA TYR A 179 -1.00 2.29 -6.02
C TYR A 179 -1.05 1.71 -7.45
N PRO A 180 -1.16 2.53 -8.52
CA PRO A 180 -1.12 2.00 -9.88
C PRO A 180 0.21 1.32 -10.19
N LEU A 181 1.32 1.77 -9.61
CA LEU A 181 2.62 1.14 -9.74
C LEU A 181 2.65 -0.26 -9.09
N ARG A 182 2.17 -0.38 -7.86
CA ARG A 182 2.06 -1.68 -7.16
C ARG A 182 1.12 -2.64 -7.89
N LEU A 183 0.01 -2.13 -8.42
CA LEU A 183 -0.92 -2.92 -9.22
C LEU A 183 -0.25 -3.46 -10.49
N ALA A 184 0.48 -2.60 -11.22
CA ALA A 184 1.18 -3.02 -12.43
C ALA A 184 2.19 -4.13 -12.14
N SER A 185 3.04 -3.97 -11.11
CA SER A 185 3.97 -5.02 -10.69
C SER A 185 3.27 -6.29 -10.22
N HIS A 186 2.13 -6.14 -9.52
CA HIS A 186 1.35 -7.27 -9.02
C HIS A 186 0.73 -8.10 -10.15
N LEU A 187 0.20 -7.48 -11.22
CA LEU A 187 -0.45 -8.19 -12.33
C LEU A 187 0.51 -8.60 -13.43
N LEU A 188 1.53 -7.79 -13.72
CA LEU A 188 2.44 -8.00 -14.85
C LEU A 188 3.77 -8.67 -14.46
N GLY A 189 4.14 -8.66 -13.18
CA GLY A 189 5.45 -9.10 -12.71
C GLY A 189 6.54 -8.03 -12.88
N PRO A 190 7.80 -8.41 -13.14
CA PRO A 190 8.92 -7.46 -13.23
C PRO A 190 8.73 -6.41 -14.32
N LEU A 191 8.99 -5.15 -13.95
CA LEU A 191 8.86 -3.99 -14.83
C LEU A 191 10.10 -3.08 -14.70
N ARG A 192 10.37 -2.30 -15.76
CA ARG A 192 11.33 -1.19 -15.76
C ARG A 192 10.63 0.10 -16.18
N VAL A 193 11.06 1.24 -15.65
CA VAL A 193 10.56 2.55 -16.07
C VAL A 193 11.17 2.91 -17.42
N VAL A 194 10.32 3.30 -18.38
CA VAL A 194 10.74 3.78 -19.71
C VAL A 194 10.76 5.30 -19.74
N GLY A 195 9.85 5.93 -19.03
CA GLY A 195 9.79 7.38 -18.89
C GLY A 195 8.72 7.80 -17.89
N ALA A 196 8.90 8.97 -17.30
CA ALA A 196 7.96 9.54 -16.36
C ALA A 196 7.95 11.07 -16.43
N SER A 197 6.79 11.65 -16.08
CA SER A 197 6.62 13.10 -15.96
C SER A 197 5.92 13.39 -14.63
N ARG A 198 6.34 14.45 -13.94
CA ARG A 198 5.70 14.89 -12.70
C ARG A 198 5.50 16.40 -12.74
N GLN A 199 4.32 16.85 -12.35
CA GLN A 199 4.00 18.25 -12.17
C GLN A 199 4.18 18.63 -10.71
N HIS A 200 5.06 19.61 -10.45
CA HIS A 200 5.32 20.13 -9.12
C HIS A 200 4.52 21.41 -8.88
N ASP A 201 3.98 21.54 -7.69
CA ASP A 201 3.48 22.81 -7.18
C ASP A 201 4.64 23.55 -6.51
N VAL A 202 5.03 24.70 -7.08
CA VAL A 202 6.17 25.49 -6.59
C VAL A 202 5.94 26.02 -5.16
N GLY A 203 4.69 26.33 -4.81
CA GLY A 203 4.35 26.85 -3.49
C GLY A 203 4.36 25.78 -2.40
N LEU A 204 4.09 24.53 -2.76
CA LEU A 204 4.04 23.39 -1.83
C LEU A 204 5.37 22.61 -1.79
N GLY A 205 6.20 22.73 -2.83
CA GLY A 205 7.48 22.03 -2.92
C GLY A 205 7.36 20.51 -3.08
N VAL A 206 6.19 20.01 -3.53
CA VAL A 206 5.91 18.60 -3.79
C VAL A 206 5.29 18.42 -5.17
N ASP A 207 5.37 17.21 -5.71
CA ASP A 207 4.62 16.85 -6.92
C ASP A 207 3.13 16.70 -6.60
N ILE A 208 2.26 17.21 -7.49
CA ILE A 208 0.80 17.14 -7.35
C ILE A 208 0.15 16.20 -8.35
N SER A 209 0.86 15.82 -9.41
CA SER A 209 0.41 14.82 -10.37
C SER A 209 1.60 14.25 -11.13
N GLY A 210 1.35 13.18 -11.88
CA GLY A 210 2.33 12.61 -12.78
C GLY A 210 1.80 11.42 -13.55
N ASP A 211 2.64 11.02 -14.52
CA ASP A 211 2.44 9.89 -15.39
C ASP A 211 3.72 9.08 -15.49
N ALA A 212 3.60 7.77 -15.69
CA ALA A 212 4.73 6.90 -15.92
C ALA A 212 4.41 5.85 -16.98
N LEU A 213 5.38 5.57 -17.83
CA LEU A 213 5.39 4.46 -18.76
C LEU A 213 6.40 3.41 -18.28
N LEU A 214 5.91 2.21 -18.04
CA LEU A 214 6.74 1.07 -17.68
C LEU A 214 6.64 -0.02 -18.75
N ARG A 215 7.61 -0.92 -18.76
CA ARG A 215 7.64 -2.02 -19.73
C ARG A 215 8.19 -3.29 -19.11
N ARG A 216 7.59 -4.42 -19.45
CA ARG A 216 8.08 -5.78 -19.22
C ARG A 216 9.05 -6.17 -20.35
N ASP A 217 9.94 -7.13 -20.14
CA ASP A 217 10.98 -7.51 -21.12
C ASP A 217 10.39 -8.08 -22.44
N ASP A 218 9.20 -8.68 -22.38
CA ASP A 218 8.47 -9.17 -23.57
C ASP A 218 7.71 -8.08 -24.34
N GLY A 219 7.84 -6.82 -23.93
CA GLY A 219 7.26 -5.66 -24.60
C GLY A 219 5.91 -5.19 -24.06
N VAL A 220 5.25 -5.92 -23.14
CA VAL A 220 4.00 -5.48 -22.50
C VAL A 220 4.23 -4.17 -21.74
N ALA A 221 3.41 -3.15 -22.04
CA ALA A 221 3.54 -1.82 -21.43
C ALA A 221 2.50 -1.57 -20.34
N ALA A 222 2.88 -0.78 -19.32
CA ALA A 222 1.97 -0.23 -18.34
C ALA A 222 1.99 1.30 -18.37
N HIS A 223 0.82 1.91 -18.50
CA HIS A 223 0.60 3.36 -18.48
C HIS A 223 -0.05 3.72 -17.15
N LEU A 224 0.63 4.53 -16.35
CA LEU A 224 0.17 4.92 -15.04
C LEU A 224 -0.06 6.42 -14.97
N SER A 225 -1.16 6.85 -14.31
CA SER A 225 -1.40 8.26 -14.00
C SER A 225 -1.85 8.43 -12.56
N PHE A 226 -1.49 9.56 -11.94
CA PHE A 226 -1.80 9.83 -10.54
C PHE A 226 -1.88 11.33 -10.25
N GLY A 227 -2.69 11.71 -9.23
CA GLY A 227 -2.84 13.11 -8.86
C GLY A 227 -3.52 13.38 -7.52
N LEU A 228 -3.13 14.50 -6.89
CA LEU A 228 -3.68 15.01 -5.62
C LEU A 228 -4.64 16.19 -5.78
N ASP A 229 -4.91 16.64 -7.00
CA ASP A 229 -5.80 17.77 -7.31
C ASP A 229 -6.61 17.48 -8.57
N HIS A 230 -7.31 16.36 -8.54
CA HIS A 230 -8.09 15.83 -9.66
C HIS A 230 -9.48 15.38 -9.19
N ALA A 231 -10.38 15.09 -10.10
CA ALA A 231 -11.55 14.29 -9.77
C ALA A 231 -11.11 12.92 -9.25
N TYR A 232 -11.93 12.32 -8.37
CA TYR A 232 -11.62 10.97 -7.86
C TYR A 232 -11.62 9.95 -8.99
N VAL A 233 -10.50 9.26 -9.18
CA VAL A 233 -10.34 8.13 -10.08
C VAL A 233 -9.61 7.01 -9.34
N ALA A 234 -10.11 5.78 -9.44
CA ALA A 234 -9.45 4.59 -8.87
C ALA A 234 -9.78 3.39 -9.77
N ARG A 235 -9.08 3.27 -10.89
CA ARG A 235 -9.41 2.28 -11.91
C ARG A 235 -8.19 1.72 -12.63
N TYR A 236 -8.38 0.58 -13.29
CA TYR A 236 -7.43 0.07 -14.28
C TYR A 236 -8.13 -0.70 -15.40
N GLU A 237 -7.41 -0.86 -16.50
CA GLU A 237 -7.76 -1.68 -17.63
C GLU A 237 -6.57 -2.56 -18.02
N VAL A 238 -6.83 -3.84 -18.26
CA VAL A 238 -5.86 -4.78 -18.83
C VAL A 238 -6.33 -5.18 -20.22
N VAL A 239 -5.48 -5.04 -21.23
CA VAL A 239 -5.78 -5.30 -22.63
C VAL A 239 -5.01 -6.52 -23.12
N GLY A 240 -5.71 -7.43 -23.78
CA GLY A 240 -5.14 -8.60 -24.47
C GLY A 240 -5.52 -8.64 -25.95
N THR A 241 -5.14 -9.72 -26.62
CA THR A 241 -5.37 -9.90 -28.07
C THR A 241 -6.84 -10.15 -28.44
N THR A 242 -7.66 -10.65 -27.53
CA THR A 242 -9.04 -11.04 -27.78
C THR A 242 -10.07 -10.34 -26.91
N GLY A 243 -9.62 -9.48 -25.98
CA GLY A 243 -10.49 -8.78 -25.07
C GLY A 243 -9.74 -7.83 -24.12
N ARG A 244 -10.50 -7.26 -23.20
CA ARG A 244 -9.96 -6.41 -22.12
C ARG A 244 -10.78 -6.57 -20.85
N ILE A 245 -10.13 -6.34 -19.72
CA ILE A 245 -10.75 -6.35 -18.39
C ILE A 245 -10.68 -4.94 -17.82
N THR A 246 -11.79 -4.43 -17.28
CA THR A 246 -11.82 -3.13 -16.58
C THR A 246 -12.31 -3.31 -15.15
N VAL A 247 -11.66 -2.60 -14.23
CA VAL A 247 -12.01 -2.60 -12.81
C VAL A 247 -12.06 -1.15 -12.30
N ASP A 248 -13.20 -0.77 -11.77
CA ASP A 248 -13.38 0.46 -11.02
C ASP A 248 -13.23 0.21 -9.51
N ARG A 249 -13.05 1.28 -8.72
CA ARG A 249 -12.81 1.17 -7.27
C ARG A 249 -11.63 0.24 -6.90
N ALA A 250 -10.59 0.28 -7.72
CA ALA A 250 -9.47 -0.67 -7.66
C ALA A 250 -8.69 -0.66 -6.34
N TYR A 251 -8.54 0.49 -5.64
CA TYR A 251 -7.56 0.62 -4.56
C TYR A 251 -8.15 0.74 -3.16
N SER A 252 -9.33 1.33 -3.02
CA SER A 252 -9.92 1.57 -1.70
C SER A 252 -11.43 1.38 -1.68
N PRO A 253 -11.94 0.23 -2.15
CA PRO A 253 -13.36 -0.06 -2.05
C PRO A 253 -13.79 -0.09 -0.58
N PRO A 254 -15.02 0.37 -0.25
CA PRO A 254 -15.65 0.05 1.03
C PRO A 254 -15.82 -1.47 1.18
N ALA A 255 -15.77 -1.97 2.42
CA ALA A 255 -15.86 -3.41 2.69
C ALA A 255 -17.24 -4.02 2.34
N ASP A 256 -18.27 -3.19 2.26
CA ASP A 256 -19.65 -3.56 1.88
C ASP A 256 -19.96 -3.38 0.39
N LEU A 257 -18.99 -2.89 -0.40
CA LEU A 257 -19.17 -2.74 -1.85
C LEU A 257 -19.13 -4.12 -2.53
N THR A 258 -20.10 -4.39 -3.40
CA THR A 258 -20.04 -5.50 -4.36
C THR A 258 -19.10 -5.13 -5.51
N PRO A 259 -17.90 -5.75 -5.61
CA PRO A 259 -16.97 -5.43 -6.69
C PRO A 259 -17.47 -5.96 -8.03
N MET A 260 -17.30 -5.17 -9.08
CA MET A 260 -17.72 -5.49 -10.44
C MET A 260 -16.51 -5.46 -11.37
N ILE A 261 -16.25 -6.59 -12.04
CA ILE A 261 -15.21 -6.71 -13.08
C ILE A 261 -15.92 -6.79 -14.42
N ALA A 262 -15.61 -5.90 -15.35
CA ALA A 262 -16.16 -5.96 -16.69
C ALA A 262 -15.16 -6.61 -17.66
N LEU A 263 -15.57 -7.70 -18.29
CA LEU A 263 -14.82 -8.46 -19.29
C LEU A 263 -15.41 -8.18 -20.67
N HIS A 264 -14.67 -7.42 -21.49
CA HIS A 264 -15.09 -7.02 -22.84
C HIS A 264 -14.47 -7.96 -23.87
N ARG A 265 -15.31 -8.57 -24.72
CA ARG A 265 -14.92 -9.46 -25.83
C ARG A 265 -15.72 -9.13 -27.08
N ALA A 266 -15.39 -9.73 -28.22
CA ALA A 266 -16.11 -9.52 -29.48
C ALA A 266 -17.64 -9.79 -29.38
N GLY A 267 -18.06 -10.69 -28.47
CA GLY A 267 -19.47 -11.03 -28.21
C GLY A 267 -20.22 -10.06 -27.26
N GLY A 268 -19.57 -9.04 -26.74
CA GLY A 268 -20.15 -8.09 -25.81
C GLY A 268 -19.38 -7.92 -24.50
N VAL A 269 -20.07 -7.42 -23.48
CA VAL A 269 -19.51 -7.20 -22.14
C VAL A 269 -20.15 -8.16 -21.15
N GLU A 270 -19.33 -8.96 -20.51
CA GLU A 270 -19.70 -9.80 -19.38
C GLU A 270 -19.30 -9.08 -18.09
N THR A 271 -20.20 -9.05 -17.11
CA THR A 271 -19.90 -8.48 -15.79
C THR A 271 -19.80 -9.59 -14.75
N VAL A 272 -18.66 -9.68 -14.08
CA VAL A 272 -18.41 -10.60 -12.98
C VAL A 272 -18.58 -9.84 -11.68
N ALA A 273 -19.66 -10.11 -10.95
CA ALA A 273 -19.87 -9.61 -9.60
C ALA A 273 -19.17 -10.54 -8.58
N LEU A 274 -18.56 -9.94 -7.56
CA LEU A 274 -17.94 -10.67 -6.45
C LEU A 274 -18.66 -10.31 -5.15
N ASP A 275 -18.56 -11.17 -4.16
CA ASP A 275 -19.01 -10.84 -2.82
C ASP A 275 -18.22 -9.66 -2.24
N PRO A 276 -18.84 -8.84 -1.37
CA PRO A 276 -18.15 -7.81 -0.61
C PRO A 276 -16.94 -8.37 0.13
N ASP A 277 -15.85 -7.60 0.18
CA ASP A 277 -14.57 -8.07 0.72
C ASP A 277 -13.85 -6.97 1.50
N ASP A 278 -13.36 -7.28 2.70
CA ASP A 278 -12.60 -6.37 3.53
C ASP A 278 -11.09 -6.54 3.35
N GLN A 279 -10.49 -5.75 2.48
CA GLN A 279 -9.05 -5.73 2.25
C GLN A 279 -8.22 -5.41 3.52
N CYS A 280 -8.80 -4.69 4.52
CA CYS A 280 -8.13 -4.41 5.77
C CYS A 280 -8.05 -5.67 6.64
N ALA A 281 -9.14 -6.44 6.70
CA ALA A 281 -9.15 -7.74 7.37
C ALA A 281 -8.19 -8.73 6.69
N ASN A 282 -8.20 -8.78 5.36
CA ASN A 282 -7.37 -9.68 4.59
C ASN A 282 -5.87 -9.40 4.76
N THR A 283 -5.45 -8.13 4.71
CA THR A 283 -4.04 -7.77 4.92
C THR A 283 -3.58 -8.07 6.35
N LEU A 284 -4.43 -7.84 7.34
CA LEU A 284 -4.14 -8.18 8.74
C LEU A 284 -4.06 -9.69 8.95
N THR A 285 -4.95 -10.46 8.33
CA THR A 285 -4.93 -11.92 8.38
C THR A 285 -3.62 -12.45 7.80
N ALA A 286 -3.25 -12.01 6.59
CA ALA A 286 -1.99 -12.42 5.98
C ALA A 286 -0.77 -12.05 6.83
N PHE A 287 -0.74 -10.84 7.41
CA PHE A 287 0.34 -10.43 8.31
C PHE A 287 0.42 -11.32 9.56
N VAL A 288 -0.70 -11.63 10.18
CA VAL A 288 -0.76 -12.48 11.39
C VAL A 288 -0.34 -13.92 11.09
N GLU A 289 -0.72 -14.45 9.92
CA GLU A 289 -0.31 -15.77 9.47
C GLU A 289 1.21 -15.86 9.29
N ASP A 290 1.83 -14.86 8.67
CA ASP A 290 3.29 -14.79 8.54
C ASP A 290 3.99 -14.70 9.91
N VAL A 291 3.47 -13.87 10.82
CA VAL A 291 4.02 -13.75 12.18
C VAL A 291 3.94 -15.09 12.92
N ARG A 292 2.82 -15.81 12.81
CA ARG A 292 2.63 -17.13 13.45
C ARG A 292 3.50 -18.22 12.84
N ALA A 293 3.67 -18.18 11.54
CA ALA A 293 4.52 -19.11 10.81
C ALA A 293 6.01 -18.81 11.00
N ASN A 294 6.35 -17.69 11.63
CA ASN A 294 7.72 -17.18 11.81
C ASN A 294 8.49 -17.13 10.48
N VAL A 295 7.78 -16.77 9.41
CA VAL A 295 8.38 -16.63 8.07
C VAL A 295 9.01 -15.25 7.99
N ALA A 296 10.33 -15.21 8.15
CA ALA A 296 11.09 -13.98 7.87
C ALA A 296 10.76 -13.52 6.44
N THR A 297 10.25 -12.31 6.30
CA THR A 297 9.82 -11.82 5.00
C THR A 297 11.03 -11.39 4.18
N THR A 298 11.27 -12.07 3.07
CA THR A 298 12.04 -11.54 1.94
C THR A 298 11.04 -10.95 0.96
N ASP A 299 10.52 -9.75 1.23
CA ASP A 299 9.51 -9.16 0.35
C ASP A 299 10.21 -8.38 -0.78
N ASP A 300 10.58 -9.09 -1.85
CA ASP A 300 11.14 -8.49 -3.08
C ASP A 300 10.22 -7.41 -3.66
N ALA A 301 8.92 -7.47 -3.36
CA ALA A 301 7.95 -6.49 -3.82
C ALA A 301 8.11 -5.13 -3.12
N ILE A 302 8.60 -5.06 -1.88
CA ILE A 302 8.93 -3.80 -1.19
C ILE A 302 10.10 -3.11 -1.91
N VAL A 303 11.19 -3.84 -2.12
CA VAL A 303 12.40 -3.30 -2.76
C VAL A 303 12.11 -2.92 -4.21
N THR A 304 11.38 -3.77 -4.94
CA THR A 304 10.94 -3.48 -6.31
C THR A 304 10.09 -2.21 -6.38
N GLN A 305 9.11 -2.05 -5.47
CA GLN A 305 8.26 -0.87 -5.39
C GLN A 305 9.08 0.40 -5.14
N ALA A 306 9.99 0.36 -4.16
CA ALA A 306 10.84 1.48 -3.80
C ALA A 306 11.79 1.86 -4.96
N ARG A 307 12.37 0.88 -5.65
CA ARG A 307 13.22 1.10 -6.83
C ARG A 307 12.46 1.80 -7.94
N LEU A 308 11.28 1.31 -8.30
CA LEU A 308 10.46 1.91 -9.35
C LEU A 308 9.98 3.32 -8.99
N LEU A 309 9.64 3.58 -7.71
CA LEU A 309 9.31 4.94 -7.23
C LEU A 309 10.50 5.89 -7.38
N ASP A 310 11.71 5.44 -7.07
CA ASP A 310 12.93 6.26 -7.21
C ASP A 310 13.28 6.49 -8.70
N GLU A 311 13.13 5.48 -9.57
CA GLU A 311 13.29 5.64 -11.02
C GLU A 311 12.30 6.67 -11.60
N ILE A 312 11.02 6.62 -11.22
CA ILE A 312 10.00 7.61 -11.62
C ILE A 312 10.35 9.00 -11.08
N ARG A 313 10.84 9.07 -9.83
CA ARG A 313 11.27 10.33 -9.21
C ARG A 313 12.45 10.95 -9.95
N ALA A 314 13.40 10.16 -10.38
CA ALA A 314 14.55 10.60 -11.15
C ALA A 314 14.20 11.09 -12.57
N GLY A 315 13.01 10.77 -13.08
CA GLY A 315 12.58 11.17 -14.43
C GLY A 315 13.40 10.50 -15.52
N GLN A 316 13.93 9.29 -15.29
CA GLN A 316 14.79 8.61 -16.26
C GLN A 316 14.01 8.27 -17.52
N LEU A 317 14.37 8.94 -18.64
CA LEU A 317 14.16 8.42 -19.96
C LEU A 317 15.19 7.29 -20.14
N SER A 318 14.76 6.03 -20.17
CA SER A 318 15.64 4.94 -20.56
C SER A 318 16.09 5.18 -22.00
N THR A 319 17.34 5.63 -22.19
CA THR A 319 17.97 5.57 -23.51
C THR A 319 18.19 4.10 -23.83
N SER A 320 17.48 3.62 -24.85
CA SER A 320 17.65 2.28 -25.45
C SER A 320 19.05 2.08 -26.01
#